data_f07ffbcc7c230485ad877eb6ca43dce4
#
_entry.id   f07ffbcc7c230485ad877eb6ca43dce4
#
_cell.length_a   1.000
_cell.length_b   1.000
_cell.length_c   1.000
_cell.angle_alpha   90.00
_cell.angle_beta   90.00
_cell.angle_gamma   90.00
#
_symmetry.space_group_name_H-M   'P 1'
#
loop_
_entity.id
_entity.type
_entity.pdbx_description
1 polymer ?
#
loop_
_entity_poly.entity_id
_entity_poly.type
_entity_poly.pdbx_seq_one_letter_code
_entity_poly.pdbx_strand_id
1 'polypeptide(L)'
;MRKHWIDNLRWVTVLLVLFYHVIYFYNNKGVFGGIGGFGPYPEYPQYQDVVMYILYPWFMPLLFLLAGISARYALDKYDGKSWFRARTRKLLVPATIGLFVFHWMVGYFNTVVASRQGVFEGIPGFVKYGIMAVSGIGPLWFIQDLWLFSLLLLLIRKLDAKDRFYQACGKLGLAPLILLGILFFLGEYTLVRQPRPESLDGLYNLYKPVFYLIPFLMGYFVFANDAVQEKLGKVWIPLLGCAAVSGIALTVTTFGQDNTSPQNLASPLNCLINFFGR
;
A
#
# COMPACT_ATOMS: atom_id res chain seq x y z
N MET A 1 -20.28 -17.90 5.53
CA MET A 1 -20.88 -17.33 4.31
C MET A 1 -19.84 -16.46 3.59
N ARG A 2 -19.74 -16.47 2.26
CA ARG A 2 -18.82 -15.61 1.50
C ARG A 2 -19.37 -14.18 1.51
N LYS A 3 -18.59 -13.21 1.95
CA LYS A 3 -19.03 -11.80 1.98
C LYS A 3 -18.68 -11.13 0.64
N HIS A 4 -19.62 -11.14 -0.29
CA HIS A 4 -19.44 -10.61 -1.66
C HIS A 4 -19.01 -9.15 -1.71
N TRP A 5 -19.38 -8.34 -0.71
CA TRP A 5 -18.97 -6.93 -0.66
C TRP A 5 -17.44 -6.75 -0.58
N ILE A 6 -16.72 -7.69 0.07
CA ILE A 6 -15.24 -7.66 0.14
C ILE A 6 -14.64 -7.86 -1.26
N ASP A 7 -15.19 -8.83 -2.01
CA ASP A 7 -14.72 -9.12 -3.35
C ASP A 7 -15.01 -7.95 -4.29
N ASN A 8 -16.21 -7.36 -4.20
CA ASN A 8 -16.60 -6.20 -5.01
C ASN A 8 -15.72 -4.99 -4.70
N LEU A 9 -15.51 -4.68 -3.42
CA LEU A 9 -14.68 -3.55 -3.02
C LEU A 9 -13.22 -3.74 -3.47
N ARG A 10 -12.69 -4.96 -3.37
CA ARG A 10 -11.35 -5.29 -3.89
C ARG A 10 -11.26 -5.06 -5.39
N TRP A 11 -12.25 -5.53 -6.16
CA TRP A 11 -12.29 -5.34 -7.61
C TRP A 11 -12.30 -3.87 -8.00
N VAL A 12 -13.19 -3.09 -7.41
CA VAL A 12 -13.26 -1.63 -7.65
C VAL A 12 -11.94 -0.97 -7.30
N THR A 13 -11.35 -1.31 -6.15
CA THR A 13 -10.07 -0.71 -5.73
C THR A 13 -8.94 -1.07 -6.70
N VAL A 14 -8.88 -2.31 -7.21
CA VAL A 14 -7.87 -2.71 -8.22
C VAL A 14 -8.04 -1.92 -9.52
N LEU A 15 -9.28 -1.67 -9.96
CA LEU A 15 -9.52 -0.82 -11.14
C LEU A 15 -9.06 0.62 -10.89
N LEU A 16 -9.30 1.17 -9.69
CA LEU A 16 -8.80 2.50 -9.33
C LEU A 16 -7.27 2.56 -9.28
N VAL A 17 -6.61 1.48 -8.83
CA VAL A 17 -5.15 1.36 -8.89
C VAL A 17 -4.63 1.43 -10.33
N LEU A 18 -5.28 0.73 -11.27
CA LEU A 18 -4.92 0.81 -12.69
C LEU A 18 -5.10 2.22 -13.24
N PHE A 19 -6.24 2.85 -12.94
CA PHE A 19 -6.51 4.23 -13.33
C PHE A 19 -5.47 5.21 -12.78
N TYR A 20 -5.12 5.06 -11.50
CA TYR A 20 -4.07 5.84 -10.85
C TYR A 20 -2.74 5.73 -11.60
N HIS A 21 -2.30 4.51 -11.95
CA HIS A 21 -1.03 4.31 -12.63
C HIS A 21 -1.00 4.89 -14.04
N VAL A 22 -2.14 4.85 -14.76
CA VAL A 22 -2.23 5.51 -16.09
C VAL A 22 -2.01 7.02 -15.94
N ILE A 23 -2.71 7.67 -15.00
CA ILE A 23 -2.54 9.11 -14.74
C ILE A 23 -1.11 9.40 -14.26
N TYR A 24 -0.58 8.55 -13.41
CA TYR A 24 0.75 8.67 -12.83
C TYR A 24 1.86 8.73 -13.89
N PHE A 25 1.75 7.98 -14.99
CA PHE A 25 2.73 8.03 -16.08
C PHE A 25 2.77 9.38 -16.82
N TYR A 26 1.71 10.17 -16.74
CA TYR A 26 1.57 11.45 -17.43
C TYR A 26 1.60 12.66 -16.48
N ASN A 27 1.96 12.46 -15.20
CA ASN A 27 2.06 13.57 -14.24
C ASN A 27 3.33 14.40 -14.46
N ASN A 28 3.37 15.60 -13.89
CA ASN A 28 4.50 16.52 -14.02
C ASN A 28 5.65 16.26 -13.04
N LYS A 29 5.56 15.25 -12.17
CA LYS A 29 6.55 14.99 -11.11
C LYS A 29 7.74 14.12 -11.56
N GLY A 30 7.75 13.69 -12.80
CA GLY A 30 8.86 12.93 -13.36
C GLY A 30 8.99 11.52 -12.80
N VAL A 31 10.22 11.07 -12.64
CA VAL A 31 10.52 9.71 -12.20
C VAL A 31 10.16 9.49 -10.74
N PHE A 32 9.33 8.49 -10.47
CA PHE A 32 8.99 8.06 -9.13
C PHE A 32 9.25 6.56 -8.99
N GLY A 33 10.02 6.17 -7.99
CA GLY A 33 10.28 4.75 -7.70
C GLY A 33 10.90 3.97 -8.87
N GLY A 34 11.70 4.61 -9.72
CA GLY A 34 12.36 3.97 -10.85
C GLY A 34 11.48 3.79 -12.10
N ILE A 35 10.21 4.13 -12.03
CA ILE A 35 9.33 4.18 -13.19
C ILE A 35 9.23 5.63 -13.61
N GLY A 36 9.94 6.02 -14.67
CA GLY A 36 9.80 7.34 -15.28
C GLY A 36 8.47 7.45 -15.98
N GLY A 37 7.80 8.59 -15.83
CA GLY A 37 6.74 8.95 -16.75
C GLY A 37 7.30 9.12 -18.16
N PHE A 38 6.43 9.13 -19.16
CA PHE A 38 6.81 9.41 -20.54
C PHE A 38 6.98 10.93 -20.71
N GLY A 39 8.22 11.37 -20.99
CA GLY A 39 8.50 12.77 -21.26
C GLY A 39 8.05 13.21 -22.67
N PRO A 40 7.98 14.51 -22.93
CA PRO A 40 8.29 15.59 -22.01
C PRO A 40 7.22 15.77 -20.93
N TYR A 41 7.66 16.07 -19.72
CA TYR A 41 6.74 16.31 -18.60
C TYR A 41 6.12 17.72 -18.73
N PRO A 42 4.83 17.88 -18.42
CA PRO A 42 4.23 19.20 -18.38
C PRO A 42 4.90 20.05 -17.30
N GLU A 43 5.16 21.30 -17.61
CA GLU A 43 5.81 22.25 -16.66
C GLU A 43 4.90 22.56 -15.46
N TYR A 44 3.59 22.44 -15.64
CA TYR A 44 2.59 22.78 -14.64
C TYR A 44 1.78 21.56 -14.21
N PRO A 45 1.29 21.50 -12.95
CA PRO A 45 0.37 20.45 -12.51
C PRO A 45 -0.87 20.43 -13.39
N GLN A 46 -1.31 19.23 -13.73
CA GLN A 46 -2.49 19.01 -14.55
C GLN A 46 -3.69 18.69 -13.66
N TYR A 47 -4.90 19.05 -14.11
CA TYR A 47 -6.13 18.76 -13.35
C TYR A 47 -6.33 17.27 -13.06
N GLN A 48 -5.82 16.39 -13.92
CA GLN A 48 -5.86 14.94 -13.69
C GLN A 48 -5.06 14.49 -12.46
N ASP A 49 -4.06 15.29 -12.03
CA ASP A 49 -3.26 14.98 -10.83
C ASP A 49 -4.13 14.99 -9.56
N VAL A 50 -5.26 15.70 -9.57
CA VAL A 50 -6.26 15.69 -8.50
C VAL A 50 -6.75 14.27 -8.20
N VAL A 51 -6.94 13.46 -9.22
CA VAL A 51 -7.36 12.06 -9.05
C VAL A 51 -6.30 11.27 -8.28
N MET A 52 -5.02 11.54 -8.53
CA MET A 52 -3.92 10.91 -7.80
C MET A 52 -3.93 11.30 -6.31
N TYR A 53 -4.15 12.58 -5.99
CA TYR A 53 -4.19 13.06 -4.62
C TYR A 53 -5.38 12.49 -3.84
N ILE A 54 -6.52 12.28 -4.49
CA ILE A 54 -7.70 11.68 -3.89
C ILE A 54 -7.52 10.17 -3.67
N LEU A 55 -6.90 9.45 -4.63
CA LEU A 55 -6.82 7.99 -4.57
C LEU A 55 -5.64 7.48 -3.72
N TYR A 56 -4.46 8.10 -3.88
CA TYR A 56 -3.21 7.62 -3.29
C TYR A 56 -3.26 7.35 -1.78
N PRO A 57 -3.88 8.21 -0.94
CA PRO A 57 -3.84 8.04 0.50
C PRO A 57 -4.48 6.74 1.01
N TRP A 58 -5.54 6.27 0.37
CA TRP A 58 -6.40 5.22 0.94
C TRP A 58 -6.47 3.90 0.16
N PHE A 59 -6.23 3.88 -1.16
CA PHE A 59 -6.50 2.67 -1.95
C PHE A 59 -5.57 1.50 -1.57
N MET A 60 -4.29 1.73 -1.31
CA MET A 60 -3.37 0.68 -0.88
C MET A 60 -3.63 0.21 0.56
N PRO A 61 -3.76 1.10 1.57
CA PRO A 61 -4.21 0.70 2.90
C PRO A 61 -5.50 -0.12 2.88
N LEU A 62 -6.49 0.26 2.06
CA LEU A 62 -7.75 -0.47 1.92
C LEU A 62 -7.53 -1.89 1.38
N LEU A 63 -6.68 -2.09 0.38
CA LEU A 63 -6.39 -3.42 -0.16
C LEU A 63 -5.74 -4.34 0.90
N PHE A 64 -4.81 -3.82 1.70
CA PHE A 64 -4.22 -4.57 2.80
C PHE A 64 -5.24 -4.87 3.92
N LEU A 65 -6.11 -3.92 4.25
CA LEU A 65 -7.19 -4.11 5.22
C LEU A 65 -8.15 -5.22 4.77
N LEU A 66 -8.61 -5.19 3.52
CA LEU A 66 -9.46 -6.23 2.93
C LEU A 66 -8.77 -7.59 2.88
N ALA A 67 -7.45 -7.62 2.66
CA ALA A 67 -6.68 -8.84 2.73
C ALA A 67 -6.61 -9.41 4.15
N GLY A 68 -6.49 -8.55 5.17
CA GLY A 68 -6.54 -8.93 6.58
C GLY A 68 -7.89 -9.52 6.97
N ILE A 69 -9.00 -8.87 6.60
CA ILE A 69 -10.36 -9.38 6.83
C ILE A 69 -10.53 -10.76 6.18
N SER A 70 -10.08 -10.89 4.93
CA SER A 70 -10.16 -12.16 4.20
C SER A 70 -9.30 -13.26 4.82
N ALA A 71 -8.14 -12.89 5.38
CA ALA A 71 -7.28 -13.82 6.08
C ALA A 71 -7.97 -14.36 7.35
N ARG A 72 -8.69 -13.50 8.10
CA ARG A 72 -9.48 -13.93 9.26
C ARG A 72 -10.50 -14.98 8.88
N TYR A 73 -11.37 -14.69 7.92
CA TYR A 73 -12.42 -15.62 7.49
C TYR A 73 -11.86 -16.92 6.90
N ALA A 74 -10.69 -16.88 6.28
CA ALA A 74 -10.04 -18.08 5.77
C ALA A 74 -9.46 -18.95 6.89
N LEU A 75 -8.82 -18.32 7.90
CA LEU A 75 -8.20 -19.02 9.02
C LEU A 75 -9.23 -19.55 10.06
N ASP A 76 -10.46 -19.05 10.03
CA ASP A 76 -11.58 -19.63 10.78
C ASP A 76 -12.09 -20.93 10.12
N LYS A 77 -11.82 -21.10 8.82
CA LYS A 77 -12.30 -22.25 8.05
C LYS A 77 -11.23 -23.30 7.78
N TYR A 78 -9.97 -22.89 7.61
CA TYR A 78 -8.85 -23.73 7.23
C TYR A 78 -7.77 -23.71 8.29
N ASP A 79 -7.03 -24.82 8.43
CA ASP A 79 -5.84 -24.84 9.27
C ASP A 79 -4.74 -23.93 8.73
N GLY A 80 -3.89 -23.41 9.63
CA GLY A 80 -2.88 -22.42 9.28
C GLY A 80 -1.85 -22.93 8.24
N LYS A 81 -1.48 -24.22 8.32
CA LYS A 81 -0.51 -24.82 7.36
C LYS A 81 -1.07 -24.91 5.95
N SER A 82 -2.30 -25.41 5.79
CA SER A 82 -2.97 -25.52 4.49
C SER A 82 -3.25 -24.15 3.91
N TRP A 83 -3.70 -23.20 4.75
CA TRP A 83 -3.92 -21.82 4.33
C TRP A 83 -2.63 -21.15 3.84
N PHE A 84 -1.52 -21.30 4.57
CA PHE A 84 -0.24 -20.69 4.18
C PHE A 84 0.33 -21.33 2.91
N ARG A 85 0.22 -22.67 2.77
CA ARG A 85 0.60 -23.35 1.53
C ARG A 85 -0.19 -22.83 0.32
N ALA A 86 -1.51 -22.64 0.48
CA ALA A 86 -2.34 -22.07 -0.55
C ALA A 86 -1.95 -20.62 -0.88
N ARG A 87 -1.60 -19.81 0.12
CA ARG A 87 -1.08 -18.44 -0.06
C ARG A 87 0.24 -18.43 -0.81
N THR A 88 1.20 -19.27 -0.40
CA THR A 88 2.49 -19.40 -1.08
C THR A 88 2.29 -19.73 -2.55
N ARG A 89 1.45 -20.71 -2.86
CA ARG A 89 1.18 -21.11 -4.24
C ARG A 89 0.47 -20.04 -5.07
N LYS A 90 -0.41 -19.24 -4.45
CA LYS A 90 -1.20 -18.21 -5.14
C LYS A 90 -0.53 -16.84 -5.22
N LEU A 91 0.38 -16.52 -4.31
CA LEU A 91 1.03 -15.22 -4.22
C LEU A 91 2.52 -15.31 -4.58
N LEU A 92 3.31 -16.06 -3.81
CA LEU A 92 4.75 -16.08 -3.96
C LEU A 92 5.19 -16.71 -5.30
N VAL A 93 4.60 -17.85 -5.70
CA VAL A 93 4.99 -18.54 -6.94
C VAL A 93 4.73 -17.65 -8.16
N PRO A 94 3.51 -17.08 -8.38
CA PRO A 94 3.29 -16.18 -9.51
C PRO A 94 4.11 -14.89 -9.44
N ALA A 95 4.34 -14.33 -8.24
CA ALA A 95 5.18 -13.15 -8.08
C ALA A 95 6.63 -13.43 -8.45
N THR A 96 7.18 -14.58 -8.05
CA THR A 96 8.55 -14.98 -8.38
C THR A 96 8.70 -15.22 -9.88
N ILE A 97 7.76 -15.96 -10.49
CA ILE A 97 7.76 -16.18 -11.94
C ILE A 97 7.63 -14.85 -12.67
N GLY A 98 6.68 -14.00 -12.25
CA GLY A 98 6.47 -12.67 -12.82
C GLY A 98 7.73 -11.81 -12.76
N LEU A 99 8.43 -11.83 -11.62
CA LEU A 99 9.66 -11.07 -11.41
C LEU A 99 10.75 -11.47 -12.42
N PHE A 100 11.05 -12.75 -12.52
CA PHE A 100 12.15 -13.22 -13.35
C PHE A 100 11.78 -13.39 -14.83
N VAL A 101 10.53 -13.68 -15.17
CA VAL A 101 10.12 -13.89 -16.56
C VAL A 101 9.74 -12.58 -17.26
N PHE A 102 9.08 -11.66 -16.55
CA PHE A 102 8.51 -10.46 -17.18
C PHE A 102 9.13 -9.15 -16.69
N HIS A 103 9.42 -9.01 -15.39
CA HIS A 103 9.78 -7.72 -14.81
C HIS A 103 11.21 -7.27 -15.14
N TRP A 104 12.08 -8.16 -15.57
CA TRP A 104 13.39 -7.75 -16.10
C TRP A 104 13.25 -6.77 -17.29
N MET A 105 12.20 -6.92 -18.11
CA MET A 105 11.90 -5.97 -19.19
C MET A 105 11.58 -4.60 -18.64
N VAL A 106 10.76 -4.52 -17.60
CA VAL A 106 10.45 -3.26 -16.92
C VAL A 106 11.71 -2.62 -16.36
N GLY A 107 12.59 -3.39 -15.70
CA GLY A 107 13.87 -2.93 -15.20
C GLY A 107 14.80 -2.45 -16.33
N TYR A 108 14.83 -3.12 -17.47
CA TYR A 108 15.57 -2.69 -18.65
C TYR A 108 15.06 -1.36 -19.16
N PHE A 109 13.75 -1.21 -19.39
CA PHE A 109 13.18 0.06 -19.85
C PHE A 109 13.38 1.19 -18.85
N ASN A 110 13.31 0.93 -17.56
CA ASN A 110 13.63 1.92 -16.53
C ASN A 110 15.07 2.44 -16.65
N THR A 111 16.05 1.57 -16.94
CA THR A 111 17.44 2.00 -17.13
C THR A 111 17.63 2.79 -18.43
N VAL A 112 16.89 2.45 -19.47
CA VAL A 112 16.90 3.19 -20.75
C VAL A 112 16.31 4.58 -20.57
N VAL A 113 15.10 4.68 -19.97
CA VAL A 113 14.41 5.96 -19.75
C VAL A 113 15.21 6.86 -18.80
N ALA A 114 15.84 6.30 -17.77
CA ALA A 114 16.67 7.05 -16.83
C ALA A 114 18.07 7.38 -17.37
N SER A 115 18.39 7.02 -18.62
CA SER A 115 19.74 7.20 -19.23
C SER A 115 20.88 6.62 -18.37
N ARG A 116 20.62 5.51 -17.68
CA ARG A 116 21.57 4.87 -16.75
C ARG A 116 22.22 3.61 -17.31
N GLN A 117 22.23 3.42 -18.63
CA GLN A 117 22.80 2.21 -19.25
C GLN A 117 24.30 2.02 -18.92
N GLY A 118 25.05 3.11 -18.81
CA GLY A 118 26.47 3.09 -18.46
C GLY A 118 26.78 2.50 -17.08
N VAL A 119 25.82 2.51 -16.15
CA VAL A 119 25.97 1.88 -14.81
C VAL A 119 26.21 0.36 -14.90
N PHE A 120 25.82 -0.25 -16.01
CA PHE A 120 25.95 -1.70 -16.23
C PHE A 120 27.18 -2.08 -17.04
N GLU A 121 28.05 -1.15 -17.40
CA GLU A 121 29.28 -1.45 -18.11
C GLU A 121 30.20 -2.33 -17.25
N GLY A 122 30.76 -3.37 -17.84
CA GLY A 122 31.62 -4.33 -17.14
C GLY A 122 30.91 -5.36 -16.25
N ILE A 123 29.58 -5.26 -16.05
CA ILE A 123 28.83 -6.23 -15.23
C ILE A 123 28.47 -7.47 -16.06
N PRO A 124 28.67 -8.70 -15.54
CA PRO A 124 28.27 -9.95 -16.24
C PRO A 124 26.77 -9.95 -16.56
N GLY A 125 26.40 -10.52 -17.71
CA GLY A 125 25.02 -10.50 -18.22
C GLY A 125 23.98 -11.09 -17.26
N PHE A 126 24.31 -12.18 -16.55
CA PHE A 126 23.40 -12.79 -15.59
C PHE A 126 23.15 -11.89 -14.35
N VAL A 127 24.16 -11.11 -13.94
CA VAL A 127 24.04 -10.15 -12.83
C VAL A 127 23.16 -8.96 -13.28
N LYS A 128 23.41 -8.45 -14.51
CA LYS A 128 22.55 -7.40 -15.12
C LYS A 128 21.08 -7.85 -15.12
N TYR A 129 20.84 -9.07 -15.60
CA TYR A 129 19.48 -9.62 -15.62
C TYR A 129 18.86 -9.66 -14.22
N GLY A 130 19.59 -10.14 -13.21
CA GLY A 130 19.12 -10.18 -11.84
C GLY A 130 18.78 -8.78 -11.29
N ILE A 131 19.66 -7.80 -11.51
CA ILE A 131 19.44 -6.41 -11.10
C ILE A 131 18.19 -5.83 -11.81
N MET A 132 18.06 -6.03 -13.12
CA MET A 132 16.91 -5.56 -13.89
C MET A 132 15.60 -6.21 -13.42
N ALA A 133 15.60 -7.50 -13.13
CA ALA A 133 14.43 -8.20 -12.61
C ALA A 133 13.99 -7.63 -11.25
N VAL A 134 14.94 -7.41 -10.34
CA VAL A 134 14.63 -6.86 -9.00
C VAL A 134 14.28 -5.38 -9.05
N SER A 135 14.95 -4.58 -9.87
CA SER A 135 14.63 -3.16 -10.03
C SER A 135 13.27 -2.91 -10.71
N GLY A 136 12.81 -3.89 -11.50
CA GLY A 136 11.51 -3.84 -12.18
C GLY A 136 10.34 -4.37 -11.36
N ILE A 137 10.47 -4.50 -10.03
CA ILE A 137 9.49 -5.20 -9.17
C ILE A 137 8.04 -4.67 -9.32
N GLY A 138 7.87 -3.36 -9.60
CA GLY A 138 6.57 -2.75 -9.92
C GLY A 138 5.44 -3.24 -9.00
N PRO A 139 4.24 -3.55 -9.54
CA PRO A 139 3.08 -3.93 -8.73
C PRO A 139 3.24 -5.25 -7.95
N LEU A 140 4.27 -6.05 -8.21
CA LEU A 140 4.51 -7.32 -7.50
C LEU A 140 4.86 -7.14 -6.02
N TRP A 141 5.35 -5.96 -5.62
CA TRP A 141 5.65 -5.65 -4.22
C TRP A 141 4.45 -5.91 -3.30
N PHE A 142 3.26 -5.55 -3.73
CA PHE A 142 2.03 -5.77 -2.97
C PHE A 142 1.77 -7.26 -2.69
N ILE A 143 1.99 -8.11 -3.67
CA ILE A 143 1.80 -9.56 -3.55
C ILE A 143 2.85 -10.17 -2.63
N GLN A 144 4.08 -9.69 -2.69
CA GLN A 144 5.19 -10.13 -1.83
C GLN A 144 4.95 -9.74 -0.37
N ASP A 145 4.52 -8.49 -0.12
CA ASP A 145 4.15 -8.04 1.21
C ASP A 145 2.96 -8.84 1.77
N LEU A 146 1.95 -9.13 0.97
CA LEU A 146 0.83 -9.98 1.40
C LEU A 146 1.28 -11.39 1.80
N TRP A 147 2.25 -11.96 1.11
CA TRP A 147 2.80 -13.24 1.48
C TRP A 147 3.58 -13.15 2.80
N LEU A 148 4.44 -12.15 2.95
CA LEU A 148 5.19 -11.88 4.17
C LEU A 148 4.24 -11.67 5.36
N PHE A 149 3.19 -10.86 5.19
CA PHE A 149 2.19 -10.61 6.23
C PHE A 149 1.40 -11.87 6.58
N SER A 150 1.19 -12.77 5.62
CA SER A 150 0.59 -14.07 5.90
C SER A 150 1.46 -14.94 6.81
N LEU A 151 2.78 -14.90 6.63
CA LEU A 151 3.74 -15.58 7.51
C LEU A 151 3.74 -14.95 8.92
N LEU A 152 3.87 -13.63 9.00
CA LEU A 152 3.84 -12.90 10.27
C LEU A 152 2.52 -13.12 11.03
N LEU A 153 1.40 -13.14 10.32
CA LEU A 153 0.08 -13.40 10.91
C LEU A 153 0.01 -14.76 11.58
N LEU A 154 0.59 -15.80 11.00
CA LEU A 154 0.62 -17.13 11.64
C LEU A 154 1.45 -17.13 12.92
N LEU A 155 2.52 -16.34 12.98
CA LEU A 155 3.32 -16.17 14.19
C LEU A 155 2.53 -15.40 15.26
N ILE A 156 1.90 -14.28 14.88
CA ILE A 156 1.08 -13.46 15.78
C ILE A 156 -0.11 -14.28 16.32
N ARG A 157 -0.75 -15.09 15.47
CA ARG A 157 -1.87 -15.94 15.89
C ARG A 157 -1.48 -16.99 16.96
N LYS A 158 -0.22 -17.45 16.98
CA LYS A 158 0.25 -18.32 18.06
C LYS A 158 0.26 -17.61 19.41
N LEU A 159 0.49 -16.29 19.44
CA LEU A 159 0.46 -15.47 20.65
C LEU A 159 -0.98 -15.25 21.14
N ASP A 160 -1.93 -15.14 20.22
CA ASP A 160 -3.37 -15.01 20.52
C ASP A 160 -4.16 -16.30 20.20
N ALA A 161 -3.64 -17.45 20.62
CA ALA A 161 -4.23 -18.77 20.34
C ALA A 161 -5.68 -18.92 20.85
N LYS A 162 -6.10 -18.11 21.82
CA LYS A 162 -7.45 -18.10 22.40
C LYS A 162 -8.36 -17.00 21.82
N ASP A 163 -7.91 -16.30 20.77
CA ASP A 163 -8.63 -15.17 20.14
C ASP A 163 -9.07 -14.06 21.13
N ARG A 164 -8.35 -13.90 22.25
CA ARG A 164 -8.70 -12.91 23.29
C ARG A 164 -8.59 -11.48 22.76
N PHE A 165 -7.53 -11.21 22.02
CA PHE A 165 -7.31 -9.89 21.43
C PHE A 165 -8.36 -9.58 20.36
N TYR A 166 -8.67 -10.54 19.49
CA TYR A 166 -9.74 -10.41 18.51
C TYR A 166 -11.11 -10.13 19.16
N GLN A 167 -11.46 -10.86 20.22
CA GLN A 167 -12.71 -10.63 20.95
C GLN A 167 -12.74 -9.27 21.66
N ALA A 168 -11.62 -8.81 22.21
CA ALA A 168 -11.51 -7.48 22.80
C ALA A 168 -11.71 -6.38 21.75
N CYS A 169 -11.12 -6.53 20.57
CA CYS A 169 -11.31 -5.60 19.46
C CYS A 169 -12.78 -5.50 19.01
N GLY A 170 -13.53 -6.61 19.03
CA GLY A 170 -14.96 -6.60 18.70
C GLY A 170 -15.84 -5.79 19.66
N LYS A 171 -15.35 -5.55 20.88
CA LYS A 171 -16.04 -4.76 21.93
C LYS A 171 -15.75 -3.27 21.83
N LEU A 172 -14.83 -2.83 20.98
CA LEU A 172 -14.46 -1.43 20.83
C LEU A 172 -15.69 -0.56 20.50
N GLY A 173 -15.79 0.56 21.19
CA GLY A 173 -16.75 1.61 20.87
C GLY A 173 -16.35 2.42 19.63
N LEU A 174 -17.19 3.35 19.20
CA LEU A 174 -16.91 4.16 18.02
C LEU A 174 -15.68 5.07 18.21
N ALA A 175 -15.55 5.71 19.38
CA ALA A 175 -14.41 6.60 19.65
C ALA A 175 -13.05 5.89 19.57
N PRO A 176 -12.81 4.74 20.25
CA PRO A 176 -11.59 3.97 20.05
C PRO A 176 -11.36 3.52 18.59
N LEU A 177 -12.41 3.20 17.84
CA LEU A 177 -12.27 2.84 16.42
C LEU A 177 -11.77 4.01 15.58
N ILE A 178 -12.25 5.21 15.83
CA ILE A 178 -11.75 6.44 15.16
C ILE A 178 -10.30 6.72 15.58
N LEU A 179 -9.98 6.56 16.87
CA LEU A 179 -8.62 6.75 17.38
C LEU A 179 -7.60 5.77 16.81
N LEU A 180 -8.02 4.61 16.27
CA LEU A 180 -7.12 3.74 15.53
C LEU A 180 -6.49 4.43 14.31
N GLY A 181 -7.13 5.45 13.77
CA GLY A 181 -6.54 6.32 12.75
C GLY A 181 -5.21 6.95 13.19
N ILE A 182 -5.00 7.20 14.49
CA ILE A 182 -3.72 7.69 15.03
C ILE A 182 -2.56 6.75 14.68
N LEU A 183 -2.80 5.44 14.58
CA LEU A 183 -1.78 4.47 14.18
C LEU A 183 -1.28 4.72 12.75
N PHE A 184 -2.16 5.15 11.86
CA PHE A 184 -1.78 5.56 10.50
C PHE A 184 -0.95 6.83 10.52
N PHE A 185 -1.34 7.82 11.33
CA PHE A 185 -0.58 9.06 11.49
C PHE A 185 0.83 8.77 12.03
N LEU A 186 0.95 8.00 13.09
CA LEU A 186 2.22 7.61 13.67
C LEU A 186 3.05 6.80 12.69
N GLY A 187 2.43 5.85 11.97
CA GLY A 187 3.10 5.06 10.95
C GLY A 187 3.62 5.92 9.79
N GLU A 188 2.83 6.88 9.32
CA GLU A 188 3.26 7.83 8.29
C GLU A 188 4.41 8.69 8.78
N TYR A 189 4.27 9.27 9.97
CA TYR A 189 5.28 10.15 10.53
C TYR A 189 6.61 9.45 10.81
N THR A 190 6.58 8.24 11.38
CA THR A 190 7.78 7.54 11.82
C THR A 190 8.41 6.65 10.76
N LEU A 191 7.59 6.00 9.91
CA LEU A 191 8.05 4.95 9.00
C LEU A 191 8.14 5.41 7.54
N VAL A 192 7.35 6.41 7.13
CA VAL A 192 7.26 6.79 5.72
C VAL A 192 8.06 8.05 5.41
N ARG A 193 8.19 8.96 6.37
CA ARG A 193 8.69 10.32 6.12
C ARG A 193 10.18 10.52 6.29
N GLN A 194 10.95 9.50 6.58
CA GLN A 194 12.41 9.64 6.64
C GLN A 194 13.04 8.92 5.44
N PRO A 195 13.00 9.51 4.24
CA PRO A 195 13.78 8.97 3.14
C PRO A 195 15.25 9.24 3.45
N ARG A 196 15.99 8.22 3.78
CA ARG A 196 17.45 8.21 3.65
C ARG A 196 17.77 7.42 2.39
N PRO A 197 17.83 8.06 1.21
CA PRO A 197 18.00 7.35 -0.06
C PRO A 197 19.33 6.59 -0.17
N GLU A 198 20.28 6.86 0.70
CA GLU A 198 21.62 6.29 0.67
C GLU A 198 21.85 5.18 1.70
N SER A 199 20.83 4.81 2.47
CA SER A 199 20.93 3.78 3.51
C SER A 199 20.05 2.57 3.16
N LEU A 200 20.34 1.43 3.82
CA LEU A 200 19.47 0.24 3.78
C LEU A 200 18.03 0.57 4.20
N ASP A 201 17.84 1.61 5.03
CA ASP A 201 16.53 2.16 5.41
C ASP A 201 15.73 2.66 4.19
N GLY A 202 16.41 3.24 3.17
CA GLY A 202 15.76 3.66 1.94
C GLY A 202 15.18 2.50 1.15
N LEU A 203 15.89 1.38 1.09
CA LEU A 203 15.42 0.16 0.41
C LEU A 203 14.25 -0.48 1.16
N TYR A 204 14.32 -0.50 2.50
CA TYR A 204 13.27 -1.00 3.38
C TYR A 204 12.00 -0.14 3.31
N ASN A 205 12.14 1.18 3.20
CA ASN A 205 11.03 2.12 3.10
C ASN A 205 10.43 2.20 1.68
N LEU A 206 11.08 1.65 0.66
CA LEU A 206 10.61 1.73 -0.73
C LEU A 206 9.18 1.20 -0.89
N TYR A 207 8.87 0.05 -0.25
CA TYR A 207 7.55 -0.60 -0.30
C TYR A 207 6.77 -0.48 1.01
N LYS A 208 7.33 0.20 2.02
CA LYS A 208 6.67 0.52 3.29
C LYS A 208 6.02 -0.69 3.99
N PRO A 209 6.68 -1.86 4.07
CA PRO A 209 6.04 -3.08 4.57
C PRO A 209 5.53 -2.94 6.01
N VAL A 210 6.25 -2.25 6.89
CA VAL A 210 5.81 -2.07 8.28
C VAL A 210 4.58 -1.17 8.36
N PHE A 211 4.50 -0.14 7.52
CA PHE A 211 3.34 0.73 7.43
C PHE A 211 2.11 -0.06 6.97
N TYR A 212 2.23 -0.83 5.90
CA TYR A 212 1.10 -1.61 5.36
C TYR A 212 0.71 -2.84 6.19
N LEU A 213 1.59 -3.28 7.09
CA LEU A 213 1.24 -4.29 8.08
C LEU A 213 0.16 -3.78 9.05
N ILE A 214 0.13 -2.48 9.36
CA ILE A 214 -0.87 -1.86 10.25
C ILE A 214 -2.30 -2.12 9.71
N PRO A 215 -2.69 -1.65 8.51
CA PRO A 215 -4.04 -1.90 7.99
C PRO A 215 -4.33 -3.39 7.79
N PHE A 216 -3.34 -4.21 7.45
CA PHE A 216 -3.54 -5.65 7.36
C PHE A 216 -3.94 -6.28 8.70
N LEU A 217 -3.25 -5.93 9.78
CA LEU A 217 -3.58 -6.41 11.13
C LEU A 217 -4.89 -5.80 11.66
N MET A 218 -5.15 -4.53 11.37
CA MET A 218 -6.46 -3.91 11.68
C MET A 218 -7.59 -4.66 10.96
N GLY A 219 -7.41 -5.01 9.69
CA GLY A 219 -8.35 -5.84 8.94
C GLY A 219 -8.62 -7.15 9.64
N TYR A 220 -7.59 -7.85 10.09
CA TYR A 220 -7.70 -9.16 10.73
C TYR A 220 -8.32 -9.10 12.12
N PHE A 221 -7.88 -8.19 13.00
CA PHE A 221 -8.28 -8.16 14.40
C PHE A 221 -9.50 -7.28 14.68
N VAL A 222 -9.69 -6.21 13.93
CA VAL A 222 -10.73 -5.21 14.20
C VAL A 222 -11.86 -5.31 13.18
N PHE A 223 -11.58 -5.04 11.91
CA PHE A 223 -12.62 -4.89 10.89
C PHE A 223 -13.23 -6.20 10.40
N ALA A 224 -12.64 -7.36 10.74
CA ALA A 224 -13.27 -8.65 10.52
C ALA A 224 -14.42 -8.94 11.50
N ASN A 225 -14.54 -8.19 12.62
CA ASN A 225 -15.64 -8.35 13.57
C ASN A 225 -16.95 -7.78 13.02
N ASP A 226 -17.99 -8.60 12.99
CA ASP A 226 -19.33 -8.19 12.52
C ASP A 226 -19.91 -7.05 13.38
N ALA A 227 -19.66 -7.07 14.69
CA ALA A 227 -20.09 -6.00 15.60
C ALA A 227 -19.45 -4.63 15.27
N VAL A 228 -18.18 -4.63 14.83
CA VAL A 228 -17.49 -3.42 14.37
C VAL A 228 -18.07 -2.95 13.04
N GLN A 229 -18.28 -3.86 12.09
CA GLN A 229 -18.88 -3.53 10.79
C GLN A 229 -20.27 -2.93 10.95
N GLU A 230 -21.09 -3.46 11.87
CA GLU A 230 -22.44 -2.92 12.15
C GLU A 230 -22.38 -1.50 12.75
N LYS A 231 -21.46 -1.26 13.71
CA LYS A 231 -21.26 0.07 14.30
C LYS A 231 -20.86 1.10 13.26
N LEU A 232 -19.92 0.77 12.39
CA LEU A 232 -19.47 1.65 11.31
C LEU A 232 -20.56 1.86 10.27
N GLY A 233 -21.34 0.83 9.97
CA GLY A 233 -22.49 0.92 9.08
C GLY A 233 -23.58 1.88 9.56
N LYS A 234 -23.68 2.17 10.86
CA LYS A 234 -24.62 3.17 11.40
C LYS A 234 -24.15 4.62 11.22
N VAL A 235 -22.85 4.82 11.04
CA VAL A 235 -22.23 6.15 10.95
C VAL A 235 -21.50 6.38 9.62
N TRP A 236 -21.82 5.62 8.59
CA TRP A 236 -21.11 5.68 7.32
C TRP A 236 -21.23 7.04 6.62
N ILE A 237 -22.39 7.73 6.74
CA ILE A 237 -22.61 9.05 6.13
C ILE A 237 -21.66 10.10 6.70
N PRO A 238 -21.61 10.34 8.04
CA PRO A 238 -20.64 11.29 8.60
C PRO A 238 -19.19 10.90 8.33
N LEU A 239 -18.85 9.61 8.33
CA LEU A 239 -17.50 9.15 7.98
C LEU A 239 -17.15 9.47 6.53
N LEU A 240 -18.07 9.25 5.59
CA LEU A 240 -17.88 9.62 4.19
C LEU A 240 -17.74 11.15 4.03
N GLY A 241 -18.53 11.94 4.77
CA GLY A 241 -18.39 13.39 4.81
C GLY A 241 -17.00 13.85 5.28
N CYS A 242 -16.50 13.27 6.37
CA CYS A 242 -15.14 13.55 6.86
C CYS A 242 -14.07 13.16 5.82
N ALA A 243 -14.20 11.99 5.19
CA ALA A 243 -13.28 11.55 4.16
C ALA A 243 -13.27 12.49 2.94
N ALA A 244 -14.45 12.95 2.49
CA ALA A 244 -14.57 13.88 1.38
C ALA A 244 -13.93 15.24 1.70
N VAL A 245 -14.20 15.82 2.88
CA VAL A 245 -13.59 17.08 3.33
C VAL A 245 -12.08 16.93 3.43
N SER A 246 -11.58 15.84 4.00
CA SER A 246 -10.15 15.57 4.12
C SER A 246 -9.48 15.39 2.75
N GLY A 247 -10.13 14.69 1.82
CA GLY A 247 -9.63 14.51 0.46
C GLY A 247 -9.55 15.83 -0.31
N ILE A 248 -10.57 16.70 -0.16
CA ILE A 248 -10.56 18.05 -0.74
C ILE A 248 -9.42 18.89 -0.13
N ALA A 249 -9.29 18.89 1.20
CA ALA A 249 -8.24 19.62 1.90
C ALA A 249 -6.85 19.15 1.45
N LEU A 250 -6.64 17.83 1.36
CA LEU A 250 -5.39 17.27 0.86
C LEU A 250 -5.12 17.72 -0.58
N THR A 251 -6.12 17.68 -1.45
CA THR A 251 -5.99 18.11 -2.84
C THR A 251 -5.62 19.58 -2.95
N VAL A 252 -6.34 20.46 -2.26
CA VAL A 252 -6.09 21.92 -2.30
C VAL A 252 -4.71 22.27 -1.78
N THR A 253 -4.26 21.62 -0.71
CA THR A 253 -2.94 21.90 -0.10
C THR A 253 -1.77 21.23 -0.85
N THR A 254 -2.04 20.24 -1.70
CA THR A 254 -1.00 19.49 -2.43
C THR A 254 -0.90 19.95 -3.89
N PHE A 255 -2.00 20.41 -4.49
CA PHE A 255 -2.03 20.79 -5.90
C PHE A 255 -1.08 21.95 -6.19
N GLY A 256 -0.18 21.76 -7.13
CA GLY A 256 0.83 22.75 -7.49
C GLY A 256 1.97 22.94 -6.49
N GLN A 257 1.99 22.19 -5.38
CA GLN A 257 3.06 22.26 -4.40
C GLN A 257 4.11 21.17 -4.64
N ASP A 258 5.38 21.50 -4.43
CA ASP A 258 6.45 20.53 -4.37
C ASP A 258 6.42 19.80 -3.01
N ASN A 259 5.65 18.72 -2.95
CA ASN A 259 5.57 17.86 -1.77
C ASN A 259 6.63 16.74 -1.75
N THR A 260 7.56 16.74 -2.72
CA THR A 260 8.62 15.73 -2.81
C THR A 260 9.87 16.15 -2.08
N SER A 261 10.03 17.44 -1.73
CA SER A 261 11.17 17.91 -0.96
C SER A 261 11.16 17.33 0.45
N PRO A 262 12.32 16.94 1.00
CA PRO A 262 12.43 16.41 2.37
C PRO A 262 11.84 17.35 3.44
N GLN A 263 11.96 18.65 3.23
CA GLN A 263 11.44 19.68 4.14
C GLN A 263 9.91 19.70 4.18
N ASN A 264 9.27 19.58 3.01
CA ASN A 264 7.81 19.54 2.91
C ASN A 264 7.23 18.20 3.38
N LEU A 265 7.92 17.10 3.12
CA LEU A 265 7.55 15.78 3.64
C LEU A 265 7.62 15.71 5.17
N ALA A 266 8.59 16.40 5.80
CA ALA A 266 8.78 16.42 7.24
C ALA A 266 7.84 17.40 7.98
N SER A 267 7.06 18.22 7.28
CA SER A 267 6.15 19.19 7.90
C SER A 267 5.05 18.49 8.70
N PRO A 268 4.85 18.84 10.01
CA PRO A 268 3.75 18.27 10.80
C PRO A 268 2.36 18.52 10.19
N LEU A 269 2.19 19.66 9.52
CA LEU A 269 0.95 20.01 8.84
C LEU A 269 0.67 19.04 7.67
N ASN A 270 1.66 18.76 6.84
CA ASN A 270 1.52 17.78 5.76
C ASN A 270 1.26 16.36 6.29
N CYS A 271 1.79 16.04 7.49
CA CYS A 271 1.49 14.79 8.17
C CYS A 271 0.02 14.71 8.56
N LEU A 272 -0.52 15.77 9.19
CA LEU A 272 -1.93 15.82 9.56
C LEU A 272 -2.84 15.76 8.34
N ILE A 273 -2.53 16.50 7.29
CA ILE A 273 -3.31 16.49 6.05
C ILE A 273 -3.33 15.12 5.42
N ASN A 274 -2.18 14.44 5.32
CA ASN A 274 -2.10 13.07 4.83
C ASN A 274 -2.83 12.06 5.73
N PHE A 275 -2.81 12.30 7.04
CA PHE A 275 -3.55 11.48 7.99
C PHE A 275 -5.06 11.56 7.78
N PHE A 276 -5.62 12.78 7.65
CA PHE A 276 -7.04 12.96 7.39
C PHE A 276 -7.46 12.55 5.98
N GLY A 277 -6.55 12.49 5.03
CA GLY A 277 -6.78 12.02 3.68
C GLY A 277 -6.76 10.48 3.52
N ARG A 278 -6.40 9.76 4.57
CA ARG A 278 -6.33 8.29 4.62
C ARG A 278 -7.41 7.70 5.50
#